data_31137fe6f6d424dab7ae15c8c05d9d6c
#
_entry.id   31137fe6f6d424dab7ae15c8c05d9d6c
#
_cell.length_a   1.000
_cell.length_b   1.000
_cell.length_c   1.000
_cell.angle_alpha   90.00
_cell.angle_beta   90.00
_cell.angle_gamma   90.00
#
_symmetry.space_group_name_H-M   'P 1'
#
loop_
_entity.id
_entity.type
_entity.pdbx_description
1 polymer ?
#
loop_
_entity_poly.entity_id
_entity_poly.type
_entity_poly.pdbx_seq_one_letter_code
_entity_poly.pdbx_strand_id
1 'polypeptide(L)'
;MNQQKRITALVNSRFYPWLLGFMAMLFVTLFSRSTSFLYLFEGADPSIFKQMGRAVLGGKTMYIDYFDNKGCLLYFIHALGLWLGGDIILLLMQACSLTITLLIWTKMLALYRNANQRLAGLSVALILLLCFYGAGDQTQEWCLPFISYPLLVYFRAYKTETEIRPIQMFLIGLCLGVITFIQVNNACAFLGFVAWLWIQYLVKKDFKKLFSSILFFLCGWLIVAIPCVLYFCIVAGGHGVYEMIYAMLLSNLEYMGNHWQPQWFHIVLYSTFVLALLVIQIMQSRKEKGILVPFVISMLLFIATFGKLCNSFYLIALIPLCIVSMMTIDLKQQKTIKLAFCGMAFISLVFYAGNMAKYILFQNNKLTFIYDDFHHCIESIPEVERDSIYNYNLYWHGTNMMEHENLLLCNRVLYTELLEQLPTLRKEEASKPFIPPKWIMLSFDKPYKSEDVTYILKNYDLSFSFLYDMAYFQKSNSEEVFEVGLYRRKH
;
A
#
# COMPACT_ATOMS: atom_id res chain seq x y z
N MET A 1 -34.48 -19.42 20.03
CA MET A 1 -34.41 -18.46 18.90
C MET A 1 -33.52 -19.05 17.83
N ASN A 2 -33.98 -19.20 16.59
CA ASN A 2 -33.24 -19.81 15.48
C ASN A 2 -31.95 -19.00 15.22
N GLN A 3 -30.82 -19.68 14.99
CA GLN A 3 -29.50 -19.09 14.72
C GLN A 3 -29.56 -17.98 13.65
N GLN A 4 -30.36 -18.17 12.61
CA GLN A 4 -30.55 -17.16 11.56
C GLN A 4 -31.17 -15.84 12.07
N LYS A 5 -32.12 -15.93 13.01
CA LYS A 5 -32.75 -14.73 13.63
C LYS A 5 -31.71 -13.97 14.48
N ARG A 6 -30.84 -14.69 15.19
CA ARG A 6 -29.76 -14.07 16.01
C ARG A 6 -28.77 -13.30 15.13
N ILE A 7 -28.30 -13.90 14.03
CA ILE A 7 -27.37 -13.27 13.08
C ILE A 7 -28.02 -12.06 12.42
N THR A 8 -29.28 -12.15 12.00
CA THR A 8 -30.00 -11.01 11.42
C THR A 8 -30.14 -9.86 12.42
N ALA A 9 -30.47 -10.16 13.68
CA ALA A 9 -30.54 -9.17 14.74
C ALA A 9 -29.19 -8.49 15.00
N LEU A 10 -28.09 -9.26 15.03
CA LEU A 10 -26.74 -8.73 15.21
C LEU A 10 -26.35 -7.76 14.08
N VAL A 11 -26.46 -8.19 12.82
CA VAL A 11 -26.04 -7.41 11.65
C VAL A 11 -26.88 -6.12 11.46
N ASN A 12 -28.11 -6.11 11.96
CA ASN A 12 -28.98 -4.94 11.93
C ASN A 12 -28.97 -4.13 13.25
N SER A 13 -28.15 -4.51 14.22
CA SER A 13 -28.07 -3.82 15.50
C SER A 13 -27.23 -2.53 15.38
N ARG A 14 -27.50 -1.57 16.30
CA ARG A 14 -26.68 -0.35 16.44
C ARG A 14 -25.24 -0.64 16.89
N PHE A 15 -24.96 -1.82 17.40
CA PHE A 15 -23.65 -2.25 17.87
C PHE A 15 -22.81 -2.88 16.76
N TYR A 16 -23.39 -3.20 15.61
CA TYR A 16 -22.68 -3.84 14.53
C TYR A 16 -21.49 -3.03 13.99
N PRO A 17 -21.58 -1.69 13.81
CA PRO A 17 -20.41 -0.87 13.44
C PRO A 17 -19.26 -0.97 14.45
N TRP A 18 -19.56 -1.01 15.74
CA TRP A 18 -18.55 -1.17 16.80
C TRP A 18 -17.88 -2.54 16.75
N LEU A 19 -18.65 -3.58 16.48
CA LEU A 19 -18.10 -4.94 16.26
C LEU A 19 -17.13 -4.95 15.07
N LEU A 20 -17.48 -4.31 13.95
CA LEU A 20 -16.59 -4.19 12.80
C LEU A 20 -15.33 -3.37 13.14
N GLY A 21 -15.47 -2.30 13.91
CA GLY A 21 -14.34 -1.51 14.41
C GLY A 21 -13.41 -2.34 15.28
N PHE A 22 -13.95 -3.11 16.21
CA PHE A 22 -13.17 -4.04 17.03
C PHE A 22 -12.45 -5.10 16.20
N MET A 23 -13.14 -5.71 15.21
CA MET A 23 -12.54 -6.67 14.28
C MET A 23 -11.43 -6.05 13.44
N ALA A 24 -11.62 -4.83 12.95
CA ALA A 24 -10.61 -4.11 12.19
C ALA A 24 -9.39 -3.80 13.06
N MET A 25 -9.61 -3.33 14.29
CA MET A 25 -8.54 -3.06 15.25
C MET A 25 -7.75 -4.32 15.56
N LEU A 26 -8.43 -5.44 15.86
CA LEU A 26 -7.80 -6.72 16.12
C LEU A 26 -7.01 -7.21 14.89
N PHE A 27 -7.57 -7.07 13.68
CA PHE A 27 -6.91 -7.46 12.44
C PHE A 27 -5.62 -6.67 12.22
N VAL A 28 -5.69 -5.34 12.30
CA VAL A 28 -4.50 -4.49 12.08
C VAL A 28 -3.45 -4.76 13.16
N THR A 29 -3.83 -4.87 14.44
CA THR A 29 -2.89 -5.14 15.54
C THR A 29 -2.18 -6.49 15.38
N LEU A 30 -2.88 -7.54 14.94
CA LEU A 30 -2.32 -8.87 14.83
C LEU A 30 -1.51 -9.08 13.54
N PHE A 31 -1.85 -8.39 12.47
CA PHE A 31 -1.33 -8.72 11.14
C PHE A 31 -0.55 -7.60 10.46
N SER A 32 -0.68 -6.34 10.90
CA SER A 32 0.15 -5.26 10.38
C SER A 32 1.51 -5.23 11.09
N ARG A 33 2.56 -5.14 10.31
CA ARG A 33 3.94 -4.96 10.79
C ARG A 33 4.38 -3.50 10.76
N SER A 34 3.46 -2.59 10.46
CA SER A 34 3.74 -1.15 10.44
C SER A 34 3.90 -0.53 11.82
N THR A 35 3.63 -1.31 12.88
CA THR A 35 3.80 -0.89 14.26
C THR A 35 4.66 -1.90 14.99
N SER A 36 5.53 -1.43 15.85
CA SER A 36 6.47 -2.27 16.61
C SER A 36 5.86 -3.06 17.76
N PHE A 37 4.52 -3.09 17.91
CA PHE A 37 3.87 -3.78 19.04
C PHE A 37 4.12 -5.28 19.09
N LEU A 38 4.01 -5.97 17.96
CA LEU A 38 4.22 -7.41 17.86
C LEU A 38 5.41 -7.78 16.98
N TYR A 39 5.89 -6.85 16.19
CA TYR A 39 6.92 -7.08 15.21
C TYR A 39 8.01 -6.03 15.33
N LEU A 40 9.24 -6.47 15.58
CA LEU A 40 10.42 -5.60 15.56
C LEU A 40 10.73 -5.13 14.14
N PHE A 41 10.42 -5.97 13.16
CA PHE A 41 10.66 -5.69 11.76
C PHE A 41 9.40 -5.17 11.08
N GLU A 42 9.40 -3.90 10.76
CA GLU A 42 8.26 -3.25 10.13
C GLU A 42 8.28 -3.61 8.63
N GLY A 43 8.34 -3.79 7.74
CA GLY A 43 8.34 -3.96 6.31
C GLY A 43 9.02 -2.79 5.62
N ALA A 44 9.38 -2.97 4.38
CA ALA A 44 10.05 -1.95 3.59
C ALA A 44 9.18 -0.69 3.42
N ASP A 45 7.99 -0.86 2.88
CA ASP A 45 7.09 0.25 2.57
C ASP A 45 6.69 1.05 3.83
N PRO A 46 6.25 0.43 4.96
CA PRO A 46 5.93 1.16 6.18
C PRO A 46 7.08 2.02 6.71
N SER A 47 8.30 1.47 6.74
CA SER A 47 9.48 2.22 7.22
C SER A 47 9.79 3.42 6.33
N ILE A 48 9.69 3.25 5.01
CA ILE A 48 9.89 4.34 4.04
C ILE A 48 8.83 5.42 4.23
N PHE A 49 7.56 5.04 4.39
CA PHE A 49 6.47 6.01 4.56
C PHE A 49 6.60 6.80 5.86
N LYS A 50 7.04 6.15 6.94
CA LYS A 50 7.34 6.83 8.21
C LYS A 50 8.54 7.76 8.08
N GLN A 51 9.64 7.33 7.43
CA GLN A 51 10.79 8.19 7.17
C GLN A 51 10.40 9.44 6.36
N MET A 52 9.58 9.29 5.32
CA MET A 52 9.02 10.42 4.58
C MET A 52 8.16 11.32 5.47
N GLY A 53 7.34 10.72 6.36
CA GLY A 53 6.55 11.47 7.35
C GLY A 53 7.42 12.26 8.33
N ARG A 54 8.50 11.66 8.85
CA ARG A 54 9.49 12.32 9.72
C ARG A 54 10.20 13.46 9.00
N ALA A 55 10.58 13.25 7.73
CA ALA A 55 11.20 14.28 6.91
C ALA A 55 10.29 15.51 6.79
N VAL A 56 8.99 15.32 6.56
CA VAL A 56 8.00 16.40 6.52
C VAL A 56 7.92 17.12 7.87
N LEU A 57 7.87 16.39 8.98
CA LEU A 57 7.85 16.98 10.34
C LEU A 57 9.13 17.74 10.65
N GLY A 58 10.27 17.28 10.13
CA GLY A 58 11.57 17.97 10.22
C GLY A 58 11.72 19.16 9.28
N GLY A 59 10.65 19.59 8.60
CA GLY A 59 10.66 20.75 7.68
C GLY A 59 11.34 20.47 6.34
N LYS A 60 11.56 19.21 5.98
CA LYS A 60 12.13 18.81 4.70
C LYS A 60 11.05 18.77 3.62
N THR A 61 11.43 19.07 2.39
CA THR A 61 10.52 19.07 1.24
C THR A 61 10.52 17.70 0.58
N MET A 62 9.33 17.06 0.54
CA MET A 62 9.14 15.79 -0.19
C MET A 62 9.58 15.92 -1.64
N TYR A 63 10.15 14.83 -2.17
CA TYR A 63 10.66 14.65 -3.54
C TYR A 63 11.91 15.47 -3.88
N ILE A 64 12.19 16.56 -3.14
CA ILE A 64 13.39 17.40 -3.30
C ILE A 64 14.48 16.94 -2.33
N ASP A 65 14.22 17.05 -1.02
CA ASP A 65 15.16 16.65 0.03
C ASP A 65 15.13 15.14 0.27
N TYR A 66 13.94 14.52 0.13
CA TYR A 66 13.72 13.08 0.26
C TYR A 66 12.84 12.59 -0.88
N PHE A 67 13.23 11.48 -1.50
CA PHE A 67 12.57 10.93 -2.68
C PHE A 67 12.02 9.54 -2.44
N ASP A 68 10.75 9.35 -2.76
CA ASP A 68 10.07 8.08 -3.00
C ASP A 68 8.98 8.28 -4.06
N ASN A 69 8.49 7.20 -4.67
CA ASN A 69 7.60 7.23 -5.84
C ASN A 69 6.10 7.10 -5.52
N LYS A 70 5.69 7.32 -4.27
CA LYS A 70 4.27 7.34 -3.89
C LYS A 70 3.73 8.77 -3.82
N GLY A 71 2.42 8.91 -3.65
CA GLY A 71 1.77 10.20 -3.57
C GLY A 71 1.94 10.90 -2.22
N CYS A 72 2.01 12.23 -2.25
CA CYS A 72 2.28 13.07 -1.08
C CYS A 72 1.26 12.92 0.06
N LEU A 73 0.00 12.60 -0.25
CA LEU A 73 -1.03 12.43 0.78
C LEU A 73 -0.72 11.25 1.71
N LEU A 74 -0.08 10.20 1.19
CA LEU A 74 0.38 9.08 2.02
C LEU A 74 1.37 9.55 3.10
N TYR A 75 2.34 10.37 2.72
CA TYR A 75 3.34 10.88 3.65
C TYR A 75 2.76 11.90 4.64
N PHE A 76 1.78 12.70 4.22
CA PHE A 76 1.03 13.55 5.15
C PHE A 76 0.22 12.76 6.16
N ILE A 77 -0.35 11.60 5.77
CA ILE A 77 -1.03 10.69 6.70
C ILE A 77 -0.03 10.19 7.75
N HIS A 78 1.17 9.76 7.32
CA HIS A 78 2.21 9.30 8.24
C HIS A 78 2.75 10.43 9.11
N ALA A 79 3.03 11.61 8.54
CA ALA A 79 3.43 12.78 9.30
C ALA A 79 2.40 13.15 10.37
N LEU A 80 1.11 13.14 10.03
CA LEU A 80 0.02 13.42 10.97
C LEU A 80 -0.02 12.35 12.09
N GLY A 81 0.08 11.08 11.76
CA GLY A 81 0.09 10.00 12.74
C GLY A 81 1.27 10.11 13.71
N LEU A 82 2.46 10.32 13.17
CA LEU A 82 3.68 10.51 13.96
C LEU A 82 3.59 11.75 14.86
N TRP A 83 3.06 12.86 14.35
CA TRP A 83 2.87 14.09 15.13
C TRP A 83 1.87 13.95 16.27
N LEU A 84 0.77 13.23 16.05
CA LEU A 84 -0.30 13.07 17.03
C LEU A 84 0.01 12.03 18.14
N GLY A 85 0.96 11.13 17.94
CA GLY A 85 1.32 10.12 18.95
C GLY A 85 1.99 8.86 18.39
N GLY A 86 2.62 8.97 17.23
CA GLY A 86 3.46 7.91 16.67
C GLY A 86 2.67 6.69 16.20
N ASP A 87 3.25 5.53 16.38
CA ASP A 87 2.76 4.24 15.89
C ASP A 87 1.35 3.89 16.37
N ILE A 88 0.98 4.28 17.59
CA ILE A 88 -0.37 4.04 18.13
C ILE A 88 -1.42 4.76 17.28
N ILE A 89 -1.16 6.00 16.91
CA ILE A 89 -2.10 6.77 16.10
C ILE A 89 -2.15 6.22 14.67
N LEU A 90 -1.01 5.84 14.10
CA LEU A 90 -0.98 5.17 12.78
C LEU A 90 -1.79 3.88 12.79
N LEU A 91 -1.66 3.05 13.84
CA LEU A 91 -2.47 1.85 14.03
C LEU A 91 -3.97 2.17 14.07
N LEU A 92 -4.36 3.19 14.85
CA LEU A 92 -5.75 3.63 14.94
C LEU A 92 -6.28 4.15 13.59
N MET A 93 -5.48 4.91 12.84
CA MET A 93 -5.85 5.40 11.52
C MET A 93 -6.05 4.25 10.52
N GLN A 94 -5.17 3.24 10.50
CA GLN A 94 -5.34 2.03 9.69
C GLN A 94 -6.61 1.28 10.09
N ALA A 95 -6.84 1.06 11.38
CA ALA A 95 -8.05 0.40 11.88
C ALA A 95 -9.32 1.16 11.52
N CYS A 96 -9.31 2.50 11.56
CA CYS A 96 -10.41 3.34 11.11
C CYS A 96 -10.67 3.19 9.60
N SER A 97 -9.60 3.22 8.78
CA SER A 97 -9.69 3.00 7.32
C SER A 97 -10.33 1.64 6.99
N LEU A 98 -9.85 0.57 7.65
CA LEU A 98 -10.40 -0.76 7.49
C LEU A 98 -11.86 -0.85 7.99
N THR A 99 -12.19 -0.21 9.11
CA THR A 99 -13.57 -0.16 9.62
C THR A 99 -14.52 0.47 8.62
N ILE A 100 -14.16 1.61 8.03
CA ILE A 100 -14.95 2.28 6.99
C ILE A 100 -15.11 1.36 5.78
N THR A 101 -14.04 0.67 5.37
CA THR A 101 -14.07 -0.31 4.28
C THR A 101 -15.06 -1.43 4.57
N LEU A 102 -14.99 -2.06 5.74
CA LEU A 102 -15.90 -3.14 6.14
C LEU A 102 -17.36 -2.69 6.20
N LEU A 103 -17.62 -1.47 6.66
CA LEU A 103 -18.95 -0.86 6.65
C LEU A 103 -19.48 -0.69 5.22
N ILE A 104 -18.64 -0.21 4.29
CA ILE A 104 -19.01 -0.07 2.88
C ILE A 104 -19.30 -1.45 2.27
N TRP A 105 -18.41 -2.44 2.48
CA TRP A 105 -18.61 -3.79 1.97
C TRP A 105 -19.86 -4.46 2.54
N THR A 106 -20.16 -4.24 3.83
CA THR A 106 -21.43 -4.68 4.43
C THR A 106 -22.64 -4.10 3.70
N LYS A 107 -22.60 -2.79 3.40
CA LYS A 107 -23.68 -2.12 2.66
C LYS A 107 -23.78 -2.62 1.22
N MET A 108 -22.65 -2.85 0.55
CA MET A 108 -22.62 -3.44 -0.79
C MET A 108 -23.27 -4.83 -0.80
N LEU A 109 -22.80 -5.73 0.07
CA LEU A 109 -23.35 -7.07 0.19
C LEU A 109 -24.85 -7.05 0.55
N ALA A 110 -25.30 -6.10 1.37
CA ALA A 110 -26.70 -5.95 1.75
C ALA A 110 -27.65 -5.65 0.58
N LEU A 111 -27.13 -5.17 -0.54
CA LEU A 111 -27.93 -4.94 -1.75
C LEU A 111 -28.49 -6.24 -2.32
N TYR A 112 -27.80 -7.37 -2.18
CA TYR A 112 -28.13 -8.63 -2.83
C TYR A 112 -28.13 -9.84 -1.89
N ARG A 113 -27.69 -9.70 -0.62
CA ARG A 113 -27.41 -10.81 0.29
C ARG A 113 -28.14 -10.70 1.62
N ASN A 114 -28.54 -11.85 2.17
CA ASN A 114 -29.07 -11.96 3.52
C ASN A 114 -27.94 -11.84 4.57
N ALA A 115 -28.29 -11.76 5.86
CA ALA A 115 -27.34 -11.54 6.95
C ALA A 115 -26.22 -12.58 7.01
N ASN A 116 -26.53 -13.87 6.85
CA ASN A 116 -25.53 -14.95 6.87
C ASN A 116 -24.55 -14.84 5.70
N GLN A 117 -25.07 -14.54 4.50
CA GLN A 117 -24.26 -14.39 3.31
C GLN A 117 -23.37 -13.13 3.38
N ARG A 118 -23.85 -12.06 4.04
CA ARG A 118 -23.04 -10.85 4.30
C ARG A 118 -21.84 -11.17 5.18
N LEU A 119 -22.06 -11.87 6.31
CA LEU A 119 -20.96 -12.28 7.18
C LEU A 119 -19.98 -13.20 6.47
N ALA A 120 -20.47 -14.19 5.73
CA ALA A 120 -19.61 -15.09 4.94
C ALA A 120 -18.77 -14.30 3.90
N GLY A 121 -19.39 -13.36 3.19
CA GLY A 121 -18.68 -12.52 2.22
C GLY A 121 -17.61 -11.63 2.87
N LEU A 122 -17.91 -11.03 4.02
CA LEU A 122 -16.92 -10.25 4.78
C LEU A 122 -15.78 -11.13 5.30
N SER A 123 -16.08 -12.32 5.81
CA SER A 123 -15.02 -13.26 6.26
C SER A 123 -14.10 -13.65 5.11
N VAL A 124 -14.65 -13.97 3.92
CA VAL A 124 -13.83 -14.26 2.73
C VAL A 124 -12.99 -13.05 2.33
N ALA A 125 -13.54 -11.84 2.36
CA ALA A 125 -12.80 -10.62 2.02
C ALA A 125 -11.65 -10.35 3.02
N LEU A 126 -11.87 -10.55 4.33
CA LEU A 126 -10.82 -10.43 5.34
C LEU A 126 -9.73 -11.49 5.17
N ILE A 127 -10.10 -12.72 4.82
CA ILE A 127 -9.13 -13.78 4.53
C ILE A 127 -8.32 -13.44 3.28
N LEU A 128 -8.96 -12.95 2.21
CA LEU A 128 -8.24 -12.50 1.01
C LEU A 128 -7.33 -11.31 1.32
N LEU A 129 -7.80 -10.36 2.12
CA LEU A 129 -6.97 -9.26 2.58
C LEU A 129 -5.75 -9.79 3.32
N LEU A 130 -5.92 -10.72 4.26
CA LEU A 130 -4.83 -11.35 4.99
C LEU A 130 -3.81 -12.04 4.06
N CYS A 131 -4.29 -12.73 3.01
CA CYS A 131 -3.44 -13.41 2.04
C CYS A 131 -2.53 -12.45 1.25
N PHE A 132 -3.02 -11.24 0.98
CA PHE A 132 -2.33 -10.24 0.18
C PHE A 132 -1.67 -9.15 1.02
N TYR A 133 -1.86 -9.16 2.33
CA TYR A 133 -1.55 -8.06 3.24
C TYR A 133 -0.06 -7.67 3.27
N GLY A 134 0.83 -8.58 2.91
CA GLY A 134 2.27 -8.30 2.96
C GLY A 134 2.74 -7.95 4.36
N ALA A 135 3.26 -6.74 4.55
CA ALA A 135 3.69 -6.23 5.84
C ALA A 135 2.64 -5.34 6.54
N GLY A 136 1.50 -5.08 5.90
CA GLY A 136 0.56 -4.04 6.31
C GLY A 136 1.00 -2.64 5.89
N ASP A 137 0.13 -1.67 6.11
CA ASP A 137 0.39 -0.25 5.79
C ASP A 137 0.75 -0.02 4.30
N GLN A 138 0.09 -0.79 3.43
CA GLN A 138 0.29 -0.67 1.99
C GLN A 138 -0.58 0.45 1.42
N THR A 139 -0.13 1.08 0.35
CA THR A 139 -0.89 2.12 -0.35
C THR A 139 -2.28 1.64 -0.78
N GLN A 140 -2.40 0.36 -1.16
CA GLN A 140 -3.66 -0.27 -1.53
C GLN A 140 -4.67 -0.30 -0.39
N GLU A 141 -4.21 -0.55 0.84
CA GLU A 141 -5.07 -0.58 2.04
C GLU A 141 -5.65 0.79 2.34
N TRP A 142 -4.83 1.82 2.28
CA TRP A 142 -5.29 3.21 2.44
C TRP A 142 -6.30 3.62 1.37
N CYS A 143 -6.22 3.03 0.18
CA CYS A 143 -7.15 3.29 -0.93
C CYS A 143 -8.47 2.49 -0.83
N LEU A 144 -8.56 1.42 -0.04
CA LEU A 144 -9.73 0.53 0.00
C LEU A 144 -11.08 1.24 0.22
N PRO A 145 -11.25 2.15 1.20
CA PRO A 145 -12.53 2.82 1.39
C PRO A 145 -12.90 3.70 0.19
N PHE A 146 -11.90 4.33 -0.44
CA PHE A 146 -12.08 5.22 -1.59
C PHE A 146 -12.32 4.46 -2.90
N ILE A 147 -11.84 3.22 -3.03
CA ILE A 147 -12.21 2.31 -4.13
C ILE A 147 -13.64 1.78 -3.92
N SER A 148 -13.96 1.42 -2.69
CA SER A 148 -15.20 0.72 -2.36
C SER A 148 -16.43 1.62 -2.41
N TYR A 149 -16.30 2.91 -2.03
CA TYR A 149 -17.41 3.85 -2.02
C TYR A 149 -18.00 4.13 -3.42
N PRO A 150 -17.21 4.40 -4.47
CA PRO A 150 -17.72 4.51 -5.84
C PRO A 150 -18.50 3.28 -6.30
N LEU A 151 -18.03 2.07 -5.98
CA LEU A 151 -18.71 0.83 -6.31
C LEU A 151 -20.05 0.72 -5.57
N LEU A 152 -20.09 1.06 -4.27
CA LEU A 152 -21.36 1.10 -3.52
C LEU A 152 -22.37 2.04 -4.16
N VAL A 153 -21.96 3.24 -4.54
CA VAL A 153 -22.83 4.23 -5.20
C VAL A 153 -23.36 3.69 -6.53
N TYR A 154 -22.47 3.13 -7.35
CA TYR A 154 -22.83 2.55 -8.63
C TYR A 154 -23.85 1.41 -8.49
N PHE A 155 -23.56 0.41 -7.64
CA PHE A 155 -24.42 -0.76 -7.47
C PHE A 155 -25.74 -0.42 -6.79
N ARG A 156 -25.75 0.57 -5.91
CA ARG A 156 -27.01 1.07 -5.33
C ARG A 156 -27.89 1.71 -6.41
N ALA A 157 -27.34 2.60 -7.21
CA ALA A 157 -28.06 3.24 -8.32
C ALA A 157 -28.53 2.19 -9.35
N TYR A 158 -27.69 1.24 -9.72
CA TYR A 158 -28.00 0.15 -10.63
C TYR A 158 -29.17 -0.71 -10.12
N LYS A 159 -29.14 -1.12 -8.83
CA LYS A 159 -30.18 -1.97 -8.24
C LYS A 159 -31.52 -1.26 -8.09
N THR A 160 -31.51 0.03 -7.75
CA THR A 160 -32.74 0.82 -7.54
C THR A 160 -33.20 1.52 -8.81
N GLU A 161 -32.53 1.29 -9.93
CA GLU A 161 -32.78 1.93 -11.23
C GLU A 161 -32.84 3.46 -11.14
N THR A 162 -32.05 4.03 -10.21
CA THR A 162 -31.99 5.46 -9.97
C THR A 162 -30.73 6.06 -10.60
N GLU A 163 -30.79 7.35 -10.90
CA GLU A 163 -29.64 8.07 -11.39
C GLU A 163 -28.65 8.42 -10.28
N ILE A 164 -27.36 8.43 -10.62
CA ILE A 164 -26.31 8.92 -9.71
C ILE A 164 -26.42 10.45 -9.69
N ARG A 165 -26.63 11.00 -8.48
CA ARG A 165 -26.81 12.44 -8.29
C ARG A 165 -25.47 13.18 -8.45
N PRO A 166 -25.48 14.48 -8.84
CA PRO A 166 -24.25 15.28 -8.96
C PRO A 166 -23.35 15.24 -7.72
N ILE A 167 -23.93 15.33 -6.52
CA ILE A 167 -23.14 15.23 -5.27
C ILE A 167 -22.46 13.87 -5.10
N GLN A 168 -23.06 12.78 -5.58
CA GLN A 168 -22.44 11.47 -5.54
C GLN A 168 -21.28 11.39 -6.53
N MET A 169 -21.40 12.00 -7.72
CA MET A 169 -20.29 12.11 -8.68
C MET A 169 -19.15 12.96 -8.13
N PHE A 170 -19.47 14.06 -7.44
CA PHE A 170 -18.46 14.86 -6.71
C PHE A 170 -17.70 14.01 -5.68
N LEU A 171 -18.40 13.22 -4.86
CA LEU A 171 -17.77 12.35 -3.86
C LEU A 171 -16.95 11.22 -4.52
N ILE A 172 -17.37 10.69 -5.68
CA ILE A 172 -16.58 9.73 -6.47
C ILE A 172 -15.30 10.42 -6.99
N GLY A 173 -15.41 11.64 -7.47
CA GLY A 173 -14.25 12.44 -7.88
C GLY A 173 -13.28 12.73 -6.72
N LEU A 174 -13.81 13.02 -5.52
CA LEU A 174 -13.01 13.20 -4.32
C LEU A 174 -12.26 11.90 -3.97
N CYS A 175 -12.93 10.73 -4.08
CA CYS A 175 -12.26 9.44 -3.91
C CYS A 175 -11.11 9.25 -4.90
N LEU A 176 -11.31 9.62 -6.18
CA LEU A 176 -10.22 9.62 -7.16
C LEU A 176 -9.09 10.55 -6.75
N GLY A 177 -9.40 11.75 -6.25
CA GLY A 177 -8.41 12.71 -5.76
C GLY A 177 -7.53 12.11 -4.67
N VAL A 178 -8.13 11.52 -3.64
CA VAL A 178 -7.39 10.86 -2.56
C VAL A 178 -6.50 9.74 -3.12
N ILE A 179 -7.05 8.87 -3.96
CA ILE A 179 -6.28 7.76 -4.55
C ILE A 179 -5.15 8.29 -5.44
N THR A 180 -5.36 9.35 -6.21
CA THR A 180 -4.32 9.96 -7.05
C THR A 180 -3.12 10.38 -6.22
N PHE A 181 -3.34 10.99 -5.07
CA PHE A 181 -2.28 11.49 -4.18
C PHE A 181 -1.82 10.48 -3.11
N ILE A 182 -2.32 9.24 -3.14
CA ILE A 182 -1.72 8.08 -2.46
C ILE A 182 -0.99 7.21 -3.49
N GLN A 183 -1.71 6.64 -4.44
CA GLN A 183 -1.20 5.88 -5.58
C GLN A 183 -2.28 5.71 -6.65
N VAL A 184 -2.17 6.46 -7.73
CA VAL A 184 -3.21 6.59 -8.77
C VAL A 184 -3.66 5.26 -9.41
N ASN A 185 -2.74 4.29 -9.51
CA ASN A 185 -3.00 2.99 -10.11
C ASN A 185 -4.14 2.22 -9.42
N ASN A 186 -4.38 2.46 -8.13
CA ASN A 186 -5.44 1.80 -7.38
C ASN A 186 -6.86 2.21 -7.84
N ALA A 187 -7.00 3.33 -8.56
CA ALA A 187 -8.29 3.77 -9.10
C ALA A 187 -8.84 2.85 -10.20
N CYS A 188 -8.00 2.02 -10.83
CA CYS A 188 -8.40 1.09 -11.91
C CYS A 188 -9.60 0.22 -11.50
N ALA A 189 -9.71 -0.17 -10.22
CA ALA A 189 -10.76 -1.05 -9.74
C ALA A 189 -12.19 -0.45 -9.85
N PHE A 190 -12.36 0.87 -9.88
CA PHE A 190 -13.69 1.49 -10.03
C PHE A 190 -13.84 2.36 -11.27
N LEU A 191 -12.76 2.80 -11.90
CA LEU A 191 -12.82 3.70 -13.07
C LEU A 191 -13.57 3.08 -14.25
N GLY A 192 -13.54 1.75 -14.39
CA GLY A 192 -14.35 1.06 -15.41
C GLY A 192 -15.85 1.29 -15.23
N PHE A 193 -16.34 1.43 -14.00
CA PHE A 193 -17.75 1.71 -13.69
C PHE A 193 -18.11 3.16 -14.00
N VAL A 194 -17.20 4.10 -13.74
CA VAL A 194 -17.38 5.52 -14.11
C VAL A 194 -17.36 5.67 -15.64
N ALA A 195 -16.40 5.06 -16.33
CA ALA A 195 -16.32 5.08 -17.78
C ALA A 195 -17.57 4.48 -18.43
N TRP A 196 -18.07 3.36 -17.92
CA TRP A 196 -19.30 2.75 -18.41
C TRP A 196 -20.52 3.66 -18.25
N LEU A 197 -20.64 4.33 -17.11
CA LEU A 197 -21.70 5.31 -16.88
C LEU A 197 -21.66 6.43 -17.94
N TRP A 198 -20.51 6.97 -18.23
CA TRP A 198 -20.33 8.02 -19.25
C TRP A 198 -20.60 7.50 -20.67
N ILE A 199 -20.17 6.28 -20.99
CA ILE A 199 -20.52 5.61 -22.27
C ILE A 199 -22.04 5.48 -22.40
N GLN A 200 -22.75 5.11 -21.33
CA GLN A 200 -24.22 5.03 -21.38
C GLN A 200 -24.87 6.39 -21.65
N TYR A 201 -24.35 7.48 -21.05
CA TYR A 201 -24.85 8.82 -21.36
C TYR A 201 -24.58 9.23 -22.81
N LEU A 202 -23.42 8.90 -23.34
CA LEU A 202 -23.07 9.13 -24.76
C LEU A 202 -23.99 8.36 -25.70
N VAL A 203 -24.21 7.07 -25.46
CA VAL A 203 -25.09 6.23 -26.29
C VAL A 203 -26.53 6.72 -26.25
N LYS A 204 -27.03 7.18 -25.11
CA LYS A 204 -28.34 7.77 -24.93
C LYS A 204 -28.43 9.21 -25.44
N LYS A 205 -27.33 9.80 -25.91
CA LYS A 205 -27.20 11.21 -26.33
C LYS A 205 -27.61 12.20 -25.24
N ASP A 206 -27.49 11.82 -23.96
CA ASP A 206 -27.78 12.69 -22.83
C ASP A 206 -26.54 13.50 -22.44
N PHE A 207 -26.17 14.43 -23.33
CA PHE A 207 -24.95 15.25 -23.16
C PHE A 207 -25.01 16.15 -21.92
N LYS A 208 -26.22 16.56 -21.50
CA LYS A 208 -26.38 17.37 -20.28
C LYS A 208 -25.97 16.60 -19.04
N LYS A 209 -26.41 15.35 -18.90
CA LYS A 209 -26.00 14.49 -17.78
C LYS A 209 -24.52 14.10 -17.85
N LEU A 210 -24.03 13.82 -19.07
CA LEU A 210 -22.60 13.54 -19.26
C LEU A 210 -21.74 14.69 -18.77
N PHE A 211 -22.02 15.92 -19.27
CA PHE A 211 -21.24 17.09 -18.89
C PHE A 211 -21.34 17.40 -17.39
N SER A 212 -22.55 17.38 -16.84
CA SER A 212 -22.74 17.56 -15.39
C SER A 212 -21.99 16.51 -14.59
N SER A 213 -22.05 15.24 -14.98
CA SER A 213 -21.34 14.14 -14.31
C SER A 213 -19.82 14.35 -14.33
N ILE A 214 -19.25 14.69 -15.47
CA ILE A 214 -17.81 14.97 -15.61
C ILE A 214 -17.42 16.19 -14.78
N LEU A 215 -18.19 17.27 -14.84
CA LEU A 215 -17.91 18.50 -14.10
C LEU A 215 -17.84 18.25 -12.59
N PHE A 216 -18.89 17.61 -12.02
CA PHE A 216 -18.89 17.32 -10.58
C PHE A 216 -17.80 16.35 -10.18
N PHE A 217 -17.49 15.35 -11.01
CA PHE A 217 -16.39 14.43 -10.78
C PHE A 217 -15.03 15.17 -10.74
N LEU A 218 -14.77 16.06 -11.69
CA LEU A 218 -13.54 16.88 -11.72
C LEU A 218 -13.49 17.85 -10.54
N CYS A 219 -14.61 18.50 -10.17
CA CYS A 219 -14.67 19.35 -8.99
C CYS A 219 -14.29 18.59 -7.71
N GLY A 220 -14.77 17.34 -7.55
CA GLY A 220 -14.40 16.49 -6.43
C GLY A 220 -12.92 16.15 -6.42
N TRP A 221 -12.34 15.81 -7.57
CA TRP A 221 -10.92 15.55 -7.71
C TRP A 221 -10.06 16.80 -7.37
N LEU A 222 -10.46 17.97 -7.86
CA LEU A 222 -9.77 19.23 -7.66
C LEU A 222 -9.70 19.65 -6.18
N ILE A 223 -10.68 19.31 -5.36
CA ILE A 223 -10.67 19.58 -3.90
C ILE A 223 -9.44 18.97 -3.22
N VAL A 224 -8.97 17.83 -3.70
CA VAL A 224 -7.74 17.19 -3.17
C VAL A 224 -6.50 17.66 -3.93
N ALA A 225 -6.61 17.79 -5.26
CA ALA A 225 -5.47 18.15 -6.10
C ALA A 225 -4.95 19.56 -5.82
N ILE A 226 -5.84 20.55 -5.66
CA ILE A 226 -5.44 21.95 -5.46
C ILE A 226 -4.60 22.12 -4.20
N PRO A 227 -5.00 21.66 -3.00
CA PRO A 227 -4.16 21.78 -1.79
C PRO A 227 -2.79 21.12 -1.95
N CYS A 228 -2.74 19.91 -2.56
CA CYS A 228 -1.47 19.22 -2.78
C CYS A 228 -0.55 20.01 -3.70
N VAL A 229 -1.05 20.48 -4.84
CA VAL A 229 -0.26 21.29 -5.79
C VAL A 229 0.18 22.61 -5.17
N LEU A 230 -0.73 23.30 -4.46
CA LEU A 230 -0.42 24.57 -3.79
C LEU A 230 0.67 24.40 -2.73
N TYR A 231 0.66 23.31 -1.96
CA TYR A 231 1.75 23.03 -1.02
C TYR A 231 3.11 23.06 -1.72
N PHE A 232 3.28 22.32 -2.81
CA PHE A 232 4.54 22.29 -3.54
C PHE A 232 4.88 23.62 -4.23
N CYS A 233 3.87 24.34 -4.72
CA CYS A 233 4.06 25.69 -5.26
C CYS A 233 4.60 26.66 -4.19
N ILE A 234 4.09 26.59 -2.97
CA ILE A 234 4.49 27.47 -1.86
C ILE A 234 5.88 27.13 -1.35
N VAL A 235 6.17 25.83 -1.19
CA VAL A 235 7.42 25.38 -0.55
C VAL A 235 8.61 25.47 -1.51
N ALA A 236 8.42 25.15 -2.81
CA ALA A 236 9.52 25.03 -3.76
C ALA A 236 9.19 25.57 -5.18
N GLY A 237 8.11 26.34 -5.33
CA GLY A 237 7.73 26.93 -6.61
C GLY A 237 7.41 25.90 -7.69
N GLY A 238 7.64 26.28 -8.96
CA GLY A 238 7.40 25.39 -10.09
C GLY A 238 8.24 24.11 -10.08
N HIS A 239 9.45 24.16 -9.52
CA HIS A 239 10.31 22.99 -9.36
C HIS A 239 9.68 21.94 -8.44
N GLY A 240 9.10 22.36 -7.30
CA GLY A 240 8.41 21.43 -6.40
C GLY A 240 7.23 20.72 -7.04
N VAL A 241 6.45 21.44 -7.87
CA VAL A 241 5.34 20.81 -8.63
C VAL A 241 5.87 19.80 -9.66
N TYR A 242 6.97 20.14 -10.35
CA TYR A 242 7.60 19.23 -11.30
C TYR A 242 8.08 17.95 -10.61
N GLU A 243 8.80 18.06 -9.48
CA GLU A 243 9.30 16.92 -8.71
C GLU A 243 8.14 16.03 -8.18
N MET A 244 7.05 16.64 -7.73
CA MET A 244 5.84 15.93 -7.35
C MET A 244 5.27 15.13 -8.53
N ILE A 245 5.11 15.76 -9.70
CA ILE A 245 4.58 15.08 -10.90
C ILE A 245 5.54 13.99 -11.35
N TYR A 246 6.85 14.27 -11.36
CA TYR A 246 7.87 13.29 -11.70
C TYR A 246 7.77 12.06 -10.78
N ALA A 247 7.80 12.27 -9.46
CA ALA A 247 7.74 11.19 -8.48
C ALA A 247 6.44 10.36 -8.58
N MET A 248 5.28 11.02 -8.69
CA MET A 248 3.99 10.34 -8.66
C MET A 248 3.60 9.66 -9.98
N LEU A 249 4.05 10.17 -11.13
CA LEU A 249 3.63 9.69 -12.44
C LEU A 249 4.80 9.15 -13.28
N LEU A 250 5.79 9.98 -13.58
CA LEU A 250 6.84 9.64 -14.54
C LEU A 250 7.77 8.56 -13.98
N SER A 251 8.19 8.66 -12.73
CA SER A 251 9.02 7.65 -12.09
C SER A 251 8.29 6.31 -11.97
N ASN A 252 6.98 6.30 -11.75
CA ASN A 252 6.20 5.07 -11.74
C ASN A 252 6.12 4.39 -13.11
N LEU A 253 6.11 5.13 -14.21
CA LEU A 253 6.20 4.57 -15.56
C LEU A 253 7.57 3.96 -15.80
N GLU A 254 8.64 4.63 -15.36
CA GLU A 254 10.01 4.13 -15.44
C GLU A 254 10.19 2.88 -14.58
N TYR A 255 9.70 2.91 -13.34
CA TYR A 255 9.68 1.78 -12.41
C TYR A 255 9.00 0.55 -13.01
N MET A 256 7.81 0.72 -13.58
CA MET A 256 7.09 -0.36 -14.27
C MET A 256 7.85 -0.93 -15.46
N GLY A 257 8.66 -0.11 -16.14
CA GLY A 257 9.50 -0.54 -17.26
C GLY A 257 10.67 -1.41 -16.82
N ASN A 258 11.28 -1.10 -15.69
CA ASN A 258 12.55 -1.69 -15.23
C ASN A 258 12.39 -2.73 -14.09
N HIS A 259 11.27 -2.69 -13.37
CA HIS A 259 11.00 -3.60 -12.25
C HIS A 259 10.53 -4.96 -12.75
N TRP A 260 11.44 -5.73 -13.40
CA TRP A 260 11.12 -7.07 -13.87
C TRP A 260 12.04 -8.11 -13.24
N GLN A 261 11.64 -8.64 -12.07
CA GLN A 261 12.08 -9.97 -11.61
C GLN A 261 10.96 -10.64 -10.78
N PRO A 262 9.79 -10.92 -11.38
CA PRO A 262 8.75 -11.61 -10.65
C PRO A 262 9.19 -13.05 -10.38
N GLN A 263 9.15 -13.47 -9.14
CA GLN A 263 9.25 -14.89 -8.80
C GLN A 263 8.06 -15.63 -9.44
N TRP A 264 8.30 -16.77 -10.08
CA TRP A 264 7.27 -17.57 -10.75
C TRP A 264 6.02 -17.80 -9.91
N PHE A 265 6.18 -18.00 -8.60
CA PHE A 265 5.08 -18.16 -7.68
C PHE A 265 4.13 -16.95 -7.66
N HIS A 266 4.66 -15.73 -7.64
CA HIS A 266 3.86 -14.50 -7.66
C HIS A 266 3.12 -14.34 -8.99
N ILE A 267 3.76 -14.67 -10.11
CA ILE A 267 3.12 -14.64 -11.44
C ILE A 267 1.94 -15.61 -11.48
N VAL A 268 2.14 -16.84 -11.02
CA VAL A 268 1.10 -17.88 -11.04
C VAL A 268 -0.06 -17.47 -10.12
N LEU A 269 0.22 -17.04 -8.89
CA LEU A 269 -0.79 -16.59 -7.94
C LEU A 269 -1.60 -15.41 -8.50
N TYR A 270 -0.91 -14.39 -8.98
CA TYR A 270 -1.51 -13.18 -9.55
C TYR A 270 -2.38 -13.51 -10.77
N SER A 271 -1.84 -14.22 -11.75
CA SER A 271 -2.56 -14.57 -12.98
C SER A 271 -3.74 -15.47 -12.71
N THR A 272 -3.58 -16.45 -11.82
CA THR A 272 -4.67 -17.37 -11.43
C THR A 272 -5.80 -16.60 -10.73
N PHE A 273 -5.48 -15.69 -9.81
CA PHE A 273 -6.48 -14.90 -9.11
C PHE A 273 -7.25 -13.97 -10.06
N VAL A 274 -6.54 -13.22 -10.90
CA VAL A 274 -7.12 -12.30 -11.89
C VAL A 274 -8.01 -13.06 -12.88
N LEU A 275 -7.52 -14.19 -13.42
CA LEU A 275 -8.27 -15.01 -14.36
C LEU A 275 -9.51 -15.64 -13.70
N ALA A 276 -9.37 -16.20 -12.50
CA ALA A 276 -10.50 -16.78 -11.77
C ALA A 276 -11.60 -15.74 -11.52
N LEU A 277 -11.23 -14.53 -11.11
CA LEU A 277 -12.16 -13.45 -10.85
C LEU A 277 -12.91 -13.02 -12.12
N LEU A 278 -12.21 -12.90 -13.26
CA LEU A 278 -12.80 -12.62 -14.57
C LEU A 278 -13.76 -13.74 -15.01
N VAL A 279 -13.33 -14.99 -14.94
CA VAL A 279 -14.16 -16.15 -15.35
C VAL A 279 -15.42 -16.23 -14.51
N ILE A 280 -15.30 -16.09 -13.18
CA ILE A 280 -16.44 -16.07 -12.27
C ILE A 280 -17.42 -14.98 -12.69
N GLN A 281 -16.94 -13.76 -12.92
CA GLN A 281 -17.83 -12.65 -13.26
C GLN A 281 -18.47 -12.81 -14.63
N ILE A 282 -17.75 -13.31 -15.64
CA ILE A 282 -18.29 -13.60 -16.97
C ILE A 282 -19.39 -14.66 -16.88
N MET A 283 -19.15 -15.75 -16.18
CA MET A 283 -20.13 -16.84 -16.05
C MET A 283 -21.44 -16.37 -15.41
N GLN A 284 -21.37 -15.39 -14.51
CA GLN A 284 -22.51 -14.98 -13.70
C GLN A 284 -23.28 -13.78 -14.25
N SER A 285 -22.57 -12.84 -14.81
CA SER A 285 -23.15 -11.57 -15.23
C SER A 285 -23.21 -11.40 -16.75
N ARG A 286 -23.01 -12.48 -17.53
CA ARG A 286 -22.98 -12.36 -18.99
C ARG A 286 -24.26 -11.77 -19.62
N LYS A 287 -25.40 -11.88 -18.91
CA LYS A 287 -26.66 -11.26 -19.34
C LYS A 287 -26.84 -9.83 -18.82
N GLU A 288 -26.06 -9.42 -17.83
CA GLU A 288 -26.16 -8.12 -17.17
C GLU A 288 -25.01 -7.21 -17.61
N LYS A 289 -25.15 -6.62 -18.81
CA LYS A 289 -24.12 -5.74 -19.40
C LYS A 289 -23.69 -4.60 -18.47
N GLY A 290 -24.60 -4.07 -17.65
CA GLY A 290 -24.31 -3.01 -16.68
C GLY A 290 -23.41 -3.45 -15.51
N ILE A 291 -23.20 -4.75 -15.33
CA ILE A 291 -22.25 -5.29 -14.34
C ILE A 291 -20.99 -5.80 -15.04
N LEU A 292 -21.17 -6.61 -16.09
CA LEU A 292 -20.05 -7.28 -16.75
C LEU A 292 -19.10 -6.31 -17.44
N VAL A 293 -19.63 -5.39 -18.24
CA VAL A 293 -18.78 -4.50 -19.05
C VAL A 293 -17.90 -3.60 -18.18
N PRO A 294 -18.44 -2.86 -17.18
CA PRO A 294 -17.59 -2.04 -16.32
C PRO A 294 -16.59 -2.86 -15.49
N PHE A 295 -16.97 -4.07 -15.09
CA PHE A 295 -16.06 -4.99 -14.39
C PHE A 295 -14.88 -5.38 -15.30
N VAL A 296 -15.14 -5.79 -16.54
CA VAL A 296 -14.08 -6.14 -17.51
C VAL A 296 -13.18 -4.93 -17.79
N ILE A 297 -13.76 -3.73 -17.98
CA ILE A 297 -12.95 -2.50 -18.17
C ILE A 297 -12.03 -2.27 -16.97
N SER A 298 -12.55 -2.38 -15.73
CA SER A 298 -11.74 -2.25 -14.51
C SER A 298 -10.62 -3.28 -14.45
N MET A 299 -10.89 -4.53 -14.80
CA MET A 299 -9.88 -5.59 -14.83
C MET A 299 -8.81 -5.35 -15.90
N LEU A 300 -9.19 -4.87 -17.08
CA LEU A 300 -8.24 -4.52 -18.14
C LEU A 300 -7.35 -3.34 -17.71
N LEU A 301 -7.92 -2.31 -17.07
CA LEU A 301 -7.15 -1.21 -16.49
C LEU A 301 -6.18 -1.71 -15.42
N PHE A 302 -6.62 -2.63 -14.56
CA PHE A 302 -5.76 -3.23 -13.54
C PHE A 302 -4.60 -4.02 -14.15
N ILE A 303 -4.87 -4.86 -15.15
CA ILE A 303 -3.83 -5.61 -15.86
C ILE A 303 -2.84 -4.68 -16.55
N ALA A 304 -3.33 -3.60 -17.18
CA ALA A 304 -2.48 -2.62 -17.84
C ALA A 304 -1.55 -1.88 -16.86
N THR A 305 -2.03 -1.62 -15.64
CA THR A 305 -1.27 -0.84 -14.64
C THR A 305 -0.39 -1.70 -13.74
N PHE A 306 -0.82 -2.92 -13.39
CA PHE A 306 -0.11 -3.76 -12.43
C PHE A 306 0.41 -5.08 -13.04
N GLY A 307 0.06 -5.40 -14.29
CA GLY A 307 0.35 -6.71 -14.88
C GLY A 307 1.83 -7.08 -14.97
N LYS A 308 2.72 -6.09 -15.02
CA LYS A 308 4.16 -6.32 -15.01
C LYS A 308 4.74 -6.53 -13.60
N LEU A 309 4.10 -6.00 -12.57
CA LEU A 309 4.65 -5.95 -11.22
C LEU A 309 4.42 -7.26 -10.44
N CYS A 310 3.33 -7.96 -10.71
CA CYS A 310 2.96 -9.31 -10.18
C CYS A 310 3.14 -9.54 -8.66
N ASN A 311 3.27 -8.49 -7.85
CA ASN A 311 3.35 -8.64 -6.40
C ASN A 311 1.96 -8.87 -5.79
N SER A 312 1.86 -9.78 -4.82
CA SER A 312 0.58 -10.19 -4.24
C SER A 312 -0.17 -9.04 -3.57
N PHE A 313 0.52 -8.07 -2.98
CA PHE A 313 -0.11 -6.93 -2.30
C PHE A 313 -0.88 -6.00 -3.27
N TYR A 314 -0.55 -5.97 -4.57
CA TYR A 314 -1.36 -5.22 -5.54
C TYR A 314 -2.77 -5.80 -5.70
N LEU A 315 -2.96 -7.10 -5.42
CA LEU A 315 -4.27 -7.74 -5.47
C LEU A 315 -5.25 -7.22 -4.40
N ILE A 316 -4.75 -6.52 -3.37
CA ILE A 316 -5.59 -5.83 -2.36
C ILE A 316 -6.56 -4.87 -3.05
N ALA A 317 -6.12 -4.13 -4.07
CA ALA A 317 -6.97 -3.22 -4.83
C ALA A 317 -8.14 -3.90 -5.56
N LEU A 318 -8.05 -5.22 -5.80
CA LEU A 318 -9.12 -6.01 -6.42
C LEU A 318 -10.13 -6.59 -5.42
N ILE A 319 -9.87 -6.54 -4.10
CA ILE A 319 -10.79 -7.09 -3.11
C ILE A 319 -12.19 -6.45 -3.22
N PRO A 320 -12.36 -5.13 -3.45
CA PRO A 320 -13.67 -4.56 -3.71
C PRO A 320 -14.38 -5.17 -4.93
N LEU A 321 -13.67 -5.59 -5.97
CA LEU A 321 -14.24 -6.32 -7.11
C LEU A 321 -14.60 -7.77 -6.75
N CYS A 322 -13.88 -8.40 -5.82
CA CYS A 322 -14.30 -9.68 -5.25
C CYS A 322 -15.63 -9.54 -4.50
N ILE A 323 -15.83 -8.45 -3.75
CA ILE A 323 -17.13 -8.15 -3.11
C ILE A 323 -18.23 -8.03 -4.17
N VAL A 324 -17.95 -7.33 -5.29
CA VAL A 324 -18.90 -7.26 -6.42
C VAL A 324 -19.26 -8.65 -6.94
N SER A 325 -18.27 -9.50 -7.16
CA SER A 325 -18.52 -10.89 -7.59
C SER A 325 -19.34 -11.68 -6.56
N MET A 326 -19.02 -11.56 -5.27
CA MET A 326 -19.78 -12.20 -4.20
C MET A 326 -21.23 -11.68 -4.09
N MET A 327 -21.50 -10.43 -4.47
CA MET A 327 -22.85 -9.90 -4.54
C MET A 327 -23.69 -10.56 -5.66
N THR A 328 -23.08 -10.80 -6.80
CA THR A 328 -23.77 -11.27 -8.02
C THR A 328 -23.88 -12.79 -8.11
N ILE A 329 -23.04 -13.53 -7.36
CA ILE A 329 -23.04 -15.02 -7.37
C ILE A 329 -24.35 -15.61 -6.84
N ASP A 330 -25.04 -16.42 -7.62
CA ASP A 330 -26.10 -17.30 -7.10
C ASP A 330 -25.49 -18.47 -6.31
N LEU A 331 -25.33 -18.24 -5.00
CA LEU A 331 -24.71 -19.19 -4.09
C LEU A 331 -25.50 -20.51 -3.94
N LYS A 332 -26.76 -20.58 -4.40
CA LYS A 332 -27.53 -21.81 -4.36
C LYS A 332 -27.14 -22.77 -5.48
N GLN A 333 -26.75 -22.25 -6.63
CA GLN A 333 -26.49 -23.06 -7.83
C GLN A 333 -25.02 -23.47 -8.00
N GLN A 334 -24.07 -22.88 -7.25
CA GLN A 334 -22.64 -23.06 -7.54
C GLN A 334 -21.83 -23.55 -6.33
N LYS A 335 -22.13 -24.77 -5.91
CA LYS A 335 -21.41 -25.46 -4.82
C LYS A 335 -19.88 -25.49 -5.06
N THR A 336 -19.48 -25.70 -6.30
CA THR A 336 -18.06 -25.78 -6.72
C THR A 336 -17.31 -24.47 -6.56
N ILE A 337 -17.90 -23.33 -6.93
CA ILE A 337 -17.27 -22.01 -6.80
C ILE A 337 -17.14 -21.64 -5.32
N LYS A 338 -18.15 -21.92 -4.50
CA LYS A 338 -18.09 -21.78 -3.04
C LYS A 338 -16.89 -22.56 -2.46
N LEU A 339 -16.78 -23.83 -2.87
CA LEU A 339 -15.72 -24.71 -2.38
C LEU A 339 -14.34 -24.21 -2.82
N ALA A 340 -14.21 -23.70 -4.07
CA ALA A 340 -12.97 -23.14 -4.59
C ALA A 340 -12.56 -21.88 -3.81
N PHE A 341 -13.49 -20.94 -3.55
CA PHE A 341 -13.20 -19.75 -2.74
C PHE A 341 -12.83 -20.10 -1.30
N CYS A 342 -13.58 -21.01 -0.66
CA CYS A 342 -13.27 -21.45 0.69
C CYS A 342 -11.95 -22.22 0.74
N GLY A 343 -11.65 -23.04 -0.28
CA GLY A 343 -10.39 -23.76 -0.39
C GLY A 343 -9.19 -22.83 -0.57
N MET A 344 -9.27 -21.87 -1.48
CA MET A 344 -8.24 -20.86 -1.65
C MET A 344 -8.01 -20.05 -0.38
N ALA A 345 -9.09 -19.59 0.25
CA ALA A 345 -9.04 -18.86 1.51
C ALA A 345 -8.40 -19.69 2.64
N PHE A 346 -8.75 -20.98 2.73
CA PHE A 346 -8.19 -21.88 3.74
C PHE A 346 -6.70 -22.14 3.51
N ILE A 347 -6.29 -22.47 2.27
CA ILE A 347 -4.88 -22.71 1.91
C ILE A 347 -4.06 -21.44 2.20
N SER A 348 -4.55 -20.28 1.80
CA SER A 348 -3.90 -19.02 2.03
C SER A 348 -3.79 -18.67 3.52
N LEU A 349 -4.84 -18.96 4.32
CA LEU A 349 -4.84 -18.75 5.77
C LEU A 349 -3.81 -19.66 6.46
N VAL A 350 -3.76 -20.95 6.09
CA VAL A 350 -2.77 -21.89 6.64
C VAL A 350 -1.35 -21.45 6.28
N PHE A 351 -1.12 -21.06 5.04
CA PHE A 351 0.19 -20.58 4.58
C PHE A 351 0.61 -19.31 5.28
N TYR A 352 -0.31 -18.34 5.41
CA TYR A 352 -0.04 -17.09 6.12
C TYR A 352 0.16 -17.31 7.61
N ALA A 353 -0.70 -18.10 8.28
CA ALA A 353 -0.57 -18.41 9.70
C ALA A 353 0.76 -19.14 10.00
N GLY A 354 1.19 -20.05 9.12
CA GLY A 354 2.48 -20.71 9.23
C GLY A 354 3.65 -19.73 9.12
N ASN A 355 3.61 -18.81 8.18
CA ASN A 355 4.64 -17.76 8.03
C ASN A 355 4.65 -16.82 9.24
N MET A 356 3.48 -16.44 9.76
CA MET A 356 3.36 -15.56 10.92
C MET A 356 3.85 -16.23 12.20
N ALA A 357 3.48 -17.49 12.44
CA ALA A 357 3.97 -18.25 13.58
C ALA A 357 5.51 -18.37 13.53
N LYS A 358 6.06 -18.66 12.35
CA LYS A 358 7.52 -18.67 12.15
C LYS A 358 8.13 -17.31 12.45
N TYR A 359 7.51 -16.23 11.98
CA TYR A 359 8.01 -14.87 12.19
C TYR A 359 7.98 -14.48 13.68
N ILE A 360 6.85 -14.66 14.36
CA ILE A 360 6.69 -14.29 15.77
C ILE A 360 7.59 -15.16 16.68
N LEU A 361 7.62 -16.48 16.45
CA LEU A 361 8.30 -17.40 17.36
C LEU A 361 9.81 -17.49 17.14
N PHE A 362 10.28 -17.27 15.90
CA PHE A 362 11.67 -17.50 15.56
C PHE A 362 12.42 -16.24 15.10
N GLN A 363 11.78 -15.37 14.34
CA GLN A 363 12.47 -14.19 13.80
C GLN A 363 12.55 -13.04 14.80
N ASN A 364 11.50 -12.79 15.61
CA ASN A 364 11.58 -11.72 16.60
C ASN A 364 12.77 -11.90 17.56
N ASN A 365 12.99 -13.11 18.08
CA ASN A 365 14.07 -13.35 19.02
C ASN A 365 15.47 -13.10 18.43
N LYS A 366 15.65 -13.36 17.14
CA LYS A 366 16.94 -13.17 16.47
C LYS A 366 17.12 -11.72 15.99
N LEU A 367 16.03 -11.08 15.56
CA LEU A 367 16.05 -9.66 15.19
C LEU A 367 16.36 -8.77 16.39
N THR A 368 15.98 -9.16 17.61
CA THR A 368 16.28 -8.41 18.82
C THR A 368 17.78 -8.16 18.95
N PHE A 369 18.62 -9.17 18.72
CA PHE A 369 20.08 -9.00 18.79
C PHE A 369 20.61 -7.98 17.78
N ILE A 370 20.09 -8.00 16.55
CA ILE A 370 20.52 -7.04 15.50
C ILE A 370 20.14 -5.62 15.90
N TYR A 371 18.93 -5.43 16.42
CA TYR A 371 18.47 -4.11 16.85
C TYR A 371 19.18 -3.64 18.10
N ASP A 372 19.50 -4.53 19.06
CA ASP A 372 20.29 -4.20 20.24
C ASP A 372 21.70 -3.77 19.84
N ASP A 373 22.37 -4.49 18.95
CA ASP A 373 23.69 -4.12 18.42
C ASP A 373 23.64 -2.79 17.66
N PHE A 374 22.59 -2.57 16.86
CA PHE A 374 22.39 -1.32 16.16
C PHE A 374 22.11 -0.15 17.12
N HIS A 375 21.29 -0.38 18.14
CA HIS A 375 21.01 0.60 19.19
C HIS A 375 22.31 1.03 19.90
N HIS A 376 23.13 0.09 20.33
CA HIS A 376 24.44 0.39 20.92
C HIS A 376 25.36 1.13 19.96
N CYS A 377 25.29 0.78 18.67
CA CYS A 377 26.00 1.51 17.63
C CYS A 377 25.56 2.98 17.56
N ILE A 378 24.26 3.24 17.57
CA ILE A 378 23.69 4.60 17.55
C ILE A 378 24.00 5.37 18.83
N GLU A 379 23.96 4.71 20.00
CA GLU A 379 24.33 5.35 21.27
C GLU A 379 25.79 5.83 21.29
N SER A 380 26.68 5.15 20.56
CA SER A 380 28.08 5.57 20.41
C SER A 380 28.25 6.87 19.61
N ILE A 381 27.21 7.29 18.84
CA ILE A 381 27.22 8.52 18.05
C ILE A 381 26.75 9.69 18.94
N PRO A 382 27.47 10.82 18.98
CA PRO A 382 26.99 12.05 19.61
C PRO A 382 25.60 12.41 19.12
N GLU A 383 24.67 12.73 20.00
CA GLU A 383 23.26 12.97 19.68
C GLU A 383 23.08 14.00 18.55
N VAL A 384 23.87 15.07 18.57
CA VAL A 384 23.87 16.13 17.55
C VAL A 384 24.38 15.69 16.16
N GLU A 385 24.93 14.47 16.06
CA GLU A 385 25.47 13.92 14.81
C GLU A 385 24.61 12.78 14.26
N ARG A 386 23.59 12.31 14.98
CA ARG A 386 22.77 11.14 14.59
C ARG A 386 21.96 11.36 13.31
N ASP A 387 21.59 12.61 13.01
CA ASP A 387 20.90 12.97 11.76
C ASP A 387 21.82 13.03 10.54
N SER A 388 23.10 12.72 10.69
CA SER A 388 24.09 12.73 9.61
C SER A 388 24.50 11.33 9.15
N ILE A 389 23.72 10.31 9.44
CA ILE A 389 23.98 8.92 9.05
C ILE A 389 23.49 8.69 7.62
N TYR A 390 24.40 8.24 6.77
CA TYR A 390 24.12 7.88 5.39
C TYR A 390 24.07 6.35 5.25
N ASN A 391 22.98 5.84 4.70
CA ASN A 391 22.82 4.43 4.35
C ASN A 391 23.42 4.18 2.96
N TYR A 392 24.58 3.51 2.88
CA TYR A 392 25.26 3.32 1.61
C TYR A 392 24.71 2.11 0.82
N ASN A 393 24.58 0.95 1.42
CA ASN A 393 24.19 -0.27 0.72
C ASN A 393 23.40 -1.30 1.57
N LEU A 394 22.81 -0.86 2.67
CA LEU A 394 21.93 -1.70 3.49
C LEU A 394 20.52 -1.82 2.93
N TYR A 395 20.31 -1.33 1.72
CA TYR A 395 18.98 -1.32 1.08
C TYR A 395 17.92 -0.70 2.00
N TRP A 396 16.67 -1.18 1.90
CA TRP A 396 15.59 -0.76 2.78
C TRP A 396 15.76 -1.21 4.25
N HIS A 397 16.67 -2.16 4.53
CA HIS A 397 16.97 -2.58 5.91
C HIS A 397 17.57 -1.44 6.74
N GLY A 398 18.44 -0.64 6.14
CA GLY A 398 18.99 0.54 6.82
C GLY A 398 17.90 1.57 7.16
N THR A 399 16.92 1.75 6.27
CA THR A 399 15.76 2.60 6.52
C THR A 399 14.93 2.08 7.70
N ASN A 400 14.73 0.76 7.78
CA ASN A 400 14.00 0.13 8.87
C ASN A 400 14.71 0.27 10.22
N MET A 401 16.02 0.07 10.25
CA MET A 401 16.84 0.25 11.46
C MET A 401 16.75 1.69 11.98
N MET A 402 16.90 2.69 11.12
CA MET A 402 16.80 4.09 11.49
C MET A 402 15.41 4.46 11.99
N GLU A 403 14.36 3.88 11.37
CA GLU A 403 12.99 4.09 11.83
C GLU A 403 12.76 3.51 13.24
N HIS A 404 13.33 2.35 13.53
CA HIS A 404 13.29 1.74 14.86
C HIS A 404 13.90 2.66 15.93
N GLU A 405 15.00 3.33 15.60
CA GLU A 405 15.66 4.31 16.48
C GLU A 405 15.01 5.71 16.44
N ASN A 406 13.91 5.88 15.71
CA ASN A 406 13.25 7.17 15.51
C ASN A 406 14.14 8.25 14.88
N LEU A 407 15.13 7.85 14.10
CA LEU A 407 16.08 8.72 13.43
C LEU A 407 15.76 8.87 11.94
N LEU A 408 16.21 9.97 11.34
CA LEU A 408 16.08 10.25 9.92
C LEU A 408 17.41 10.01 9.22
N LEU A 409 17.40 9.24 8.13
CA LEU A 409 18.57 9.11 7.25
C LEU A 409 18.89 10.45 6.57
N CYS A 410 20.14 10.70 6.29
CA CYS A 410 20.52 11.87 5.50
C CYS A 410 20.50 11.63 3.98
N ASN A 411 20.15 10.42 3.55
CA ASN A 411 20.00 10.10 2.13
C ASN A 411 18.77 10.81 1.53
N ARG A 412 18.92 11.42 0.36
CA ARG A 412 17.76 11.88 -0.43
C ARG A 412 16.91 10.68 -0.88
N VAL A 413 17.51 9.61 -1.37
CA VAL A 413 16.84 8.36 -1.70
C VAL A 413 17.06 7.38 -0.55
N LEU A 414 15.98 7.04 0.13
CA LEU A 414 16.01 6.29 1.38
C LEU A 414 16.52 4.85 1.24
N TYR A 415 16.44 4.28 0.04
CA TYR A 415 16.88 2.91 -0.24
C TYR A 415 17.44 2.78 -1.66
N THR A 416 18.52 2.05 -1.78
CA THR A 416 19.30 1.93 -3.02
C THR A 416 18.60 1.19 -4.15
N GLU A 417 17.70 0.25 -3.81
CA GLU A 417 16.93 -0.50 -4.81
C GLU A 417 16.07 0.41 -5.70
N LEU A 418 15.62 1.55 -5.16
CA LEU A 418 14.86 2.51 -5.97
C LEU A 418 15.72 3.13 -7.08
N LEU A 419 17.00 3.40 -6.79
CA LEU A 419 17.94 3.91 -7.81
C LEU A 419 18.25 2.88 -8.90
N GLU A 420 18.25 1.59 -8.55
CA GLU A 420 18.41 0.53 -9.55
C GLU A 420 17.23 0.46 -10.53
N GLN A 421 16.04 0.79 -10.04
CA GLN A 421 14.79 0.73 -10.79
C GLN A 421 14.47 2.04 -11.53
N LEU A 422 15.10 3.16 -11.15
CA LEU A 422 14.90 4.49 -11.71
C LEU A 422 16.20 5.04 -12.32
N PRO A 423 16.57 4.63 -13.56
CA PRO A 423 17.80 5.10 -14.23
C PRO A 423 17.90 6.61 -14.36
N THR A 424 16.79 7.32 -14.54
CA THR A 424 16.76 8.78 -14.64
C THR A 424 17.17 9.43 -13.32
N LEU A 425 16.57 9.00 -12.21
CA LEU A 425 16.92 9.44 -10.85
C LEU A 425 18.36 9.09 -10.51
N ARG A 426 18.81 7.88 -10.88
CA ARG A 426 20.20 7.43 -10.68
C ARG A 426 21.19 8.33 -11.38
N LYS A 427 20.92 8.76 -12.63
CA LYS A 427 21.79 9.71 -13.36
C LYS A 427 21.79 11.08 -12.70
N GLU A 428 20.63 11.56 -12.24
CA GLU A 428 20.51 12.83 -11.52
C GLU A 428 21.34 12.78 -10.24
N GLU A 429 21.18 11.76 -9.40
CA GLU A 429 21.97 11.62 -8.16
C GLU A 429 23.48 11.49 -8.43
N ALA A 430 23.86 10.75 -9.48
CA ALA A 430 25.27 10.62 -9.88
C ALA A 430 25.89 11.92 -10.40
N SER A 431 25.09 12.88 -10.87
CA SER A 431 25.54 14.19 -11.34
C SER A 431 25.72 15.21 -10.23
N LYS A 432 25.14 14.96 -9.06
CA LYS A 432 25.26 15.85 -7.89
C LYS A 432 26.65 15.70 -7.25
N PRO A 433 27.21 16.79 -6.72
CA PRO A 433 28.46 16.70 -5.97
C PRO A 433 28.22 15.82 -4.74
N PHE A 434 29.04 14.79 -4.56
CA PHE A 434 29.01 13.98 -3.35
C PHE A 434 29.47 14.82 -2.17
N ILE A 435 28.54 15.14 -1.27
CA ILE A 435 28.84 15.78 0.00
C ILE A 435 29.12 14.65 1.02
N PRO A 436 30.37 14.44 1.41
CA PRO A 436 30.69 13.33 2.30
C PRO A 436 29.95 13.47 3.63
N PRO A 437 29.06 12.53 3.99
CA PRO A 437 28.36 12.56 5.26
C PRO A 437 29.35 12.37 6.43
N LYS A 438 28.91 12.69 7.63
CA LYS A 438 29.75 12.52 8.84
C LYS A 438 29.86 11.05 9.24
N TRP A 439 28.77 10.30 9.03
CA TRP A 439 28.66 8.88 9.34
C TRP A 439 28.11 8.11 8.16
N ILE A 440 28.68 6.93 7.91
CA ILE A 440 28.24 6.02 6.85
C ILE A 440 27.96 4.64 7.44
N MET A 441 26.78 4.10 7.19
CA MET A 441 26.51 2.68 7.35
C MET A 441 26.83 1.97 6.05
N LEU A 442 27.71 0.98 6.10
CA LEU A 442 28.21 0.23 4.96
C LEU A 442 28.11 -1.28 5.23
N SER A 443 27.52 -2.05 4.33
CA SER A 443 27.59 -3.50 4.32
C SER A 443 28.56 -4.00 3.26
N PHE A 444 29.28 -5.08 3.56
CA PHE A 444 30.34 -5.62 2.72
C PHE A 444 29.92 -6.76 1.77
N ASP A 445 28.66 -7.17 1.76
CA ASP A 445 28.23 -8.37 1.04
C ASP A 445 28.03 -8.24 -0.47
N LYS A 446 27.91 -7.02 -0.99
CA LYS A 446 27.79 -6.78 -2.42
C LYS A 446 28.88 -5.88 -2.95
N PRO A 447 29.51 -6.22 -4.10
CA PRO A 447 30.51 -5.37 -4.71
C PRO A 447 29.83 -4.11 -5.24
N TYR A 448 29.67 -3.13 -4.39
CA TYR A 448 29.50 -1.76 -4.86
C TYR A 448 30.76 -1.34 -5.62
N LYS A 449 30.64 -0.33 -6.48
CA LYS A 449 31.77 0.16 -7.25
C LYS A 449 32.99 0.18 -6.35
N SER A 450 34.00 -0.57 -6.71
CA SER A 450 35.23 -0.72 -5.90
C SER A 450 35.86 0.62 -5.53
N GLU A 451 35.60 1.65 -6.34
CA GLU A 451 36.05 3.04 -6.11
C GLU A 451 35.39 3.70 -4.91
N ASP A 452 34.05 3.53 -4.73
CA ASP A 452 33.32 4.17 -3.61
C ASP A 452 33.71 3.53 -2.26
N VAL A 453 33.81 2.20 -2.22
CA VAL A 453 34.27 1.50 -1.02
C VAL A 453 35.72 1.87 -0.69
N THR A 454 36.59 1.95 -1.68
CA THR A 454 37.97 2.40 -1.52
C THR A 454 38.01 3.82 -0.96
N TYR A 455 37.16 4.72 -1.46
CA TYR A 455 37.07 6.08 -0.93
C TYR A 455 36.65 6.10 0.55
N ILE A 456 35.60 5.30 0.92
CA ILE A 456 35.11 5.20 2.29
C ILE A 456 36.21 4.70 3.20
N LEU A 457 36.83 3.56 2.88
CA LEU A 457 37.91 2.97 3.70
C LEU A 457 39.12 3.89 3.84
N LYS A 458 39.40 4.74 2.84
CA LYS A 458 40.50 5.71 2.92
C LYS A 458 40.17 6.91 3.81
N ASN A 459 38.95 7.42 3.76
CA ASN A 459 38.57 8.72 4.33
C ASN A 459 37.75 8.60 5.63
N TYR A 460 37.38 7.38 6.03
CA TYR A 460 36.59 7.09 7.22
C TYR A 460 37.28 6.05 8.08
N ASP A 461 37.08 6.16 9.38
CA ASP A 461 37.51 5.17 10.36
C ASP A 461 36.32 4.32 10.81
N LEU A 462 36.50 3.01 10.91
CA LEU A 462 35.51 2.11 11.47
C LEU A 462 35.32 2.45 12.95
N SER A 463 34.12 2.81 13.34
CA SER A 463 33.75 3.14 14.71
C SER A 463 33.10 1.96 15.42
N PHE A 464 32.24 1.25 14.71
CA PHE A 464 31.50 0.10 15.24
C PHE A 464 31.20 -0.88 14.11
N SER A 465 31.14 -2.18 14.41
CA SER A 465 30.62 -3.18 13.47
C SER A 465 29.74 -4.19 14.18
N PHE A 466 28.78 -4.75 13.45
CA PHE A 466 27.92 -5.83 13.90
C PHE A 466 27.59 -6.79 12.76
N LEU A 467 27.22 -8.01 13.12
CA LEU A 467 26.83 -9.02 12.15
C LEU A 467 25.34 -8.90 11.82
N TYR A 468 25.03 -8.88 10.55
CA TYR A 468 23.67 -8.80 10.03
C TYR A 468 23.37 -10.03 9.17
N ASP A 469 22.42 -10.84 9.60
CA ASP A 469 22.03 -12.06 8.90
C ASP A 469 20.79 -11.82 8.02
N MET A 470 21.00 -11.80 6.72
CA MET A 470 19.92 -11.60 5.71
C MET A 470 19.02 -12.82 5.56
N ALA A 471 19.43 -14.02 5.98
CA ALA A 471 18.58 -15.21 5.88
C ALA A 471 17.24 -15.05 6.64
N TYR A 472 17.19 -14.11 7.60
CA TYR A 472 15.96 -13.77 8.32
C TYR A 472 14.98 -12.94 7.52
N PHE A 473 15.45 -12.18 6.55
CA PHE A 473 14.64 -11.24 5.77
C PHE A 473 14.29 -11.77 4.39
N GLN A 474 15.20 -12.53 3.79
CA GLN A 474 14.97 -13.21 2.53
C GLN A 474 14.76 -14.70 2.80
N LYS A 475 13.79 -15.31 2.12
CA LYS A 475 13.57 -16.77 2.12
C LYS A 475 14.70 -17.54 1.38
N SER A 476 15.90 -17.00 1.34
CA SER A 476 17.03 -17.68 0.72
C SER A 476 17.60 -18.70 1.71
N ASN A 477 17.87 -19.90 1.25
CA ASN A 477 18.58 -20.93 2.02
C ASN A 477 20.08 -20.61 2.15
N SER A 478 20.52 -19.40 1.79
CA SER A 478 21.88 -18.95 1.94
C SER A 478 22.05 -18.34 3.33
N GLU A 479 22.95 -18.87 4.09
CA GLU A 479 23.48 -18.30 5.35
C GLU A 479 24.36 -17.08 5.00
N GLU A 480 23.79 -16.06 4.37
CA GLU A 480 24.50 -14.83 4.06
C GLU A 480 24.48 -13.92 5.29
N VAL A 481 25.51 -14.05 6.09
CA VAL A 481 25.77 -13.14 7.20
C VAL A 481 26.73 -12.07 6.69
N PHE A 482 26.35 -10.80 6.85
CA PHE A 482 27.24 -9.68 6.50
C PHE A 482 27.72 -8.97 7.73
N GLU A 483 28.89 -8.40 7.62
CA GLU A 483 29.34 -7.40 8.54
C GLU A 483 28.82 -6.01 8.08
N VAL A 484 28.12 -5.33 8.98
CA VAL A 484 27.73 -3.94 8.79
C VAL A 484 28.68 -3.08 9.63
N GLY A 485 29.37 -2.18 8.99
CA GLY A 485 30.24 -1.22 9.63
C GLY A 485 29.62 0.17 9.69
N LEU A 486 29.73 0.82 10.84
CA LEU A 486 29.52 2.24 11.01
C LEU A 486 30.85 2.96 10.93
N TYR A 487 30.99 3.83 9.97
CA TYR A 487 32.23 4.55 9.68
C TYR A 487 32.06 6.03 9.98
N ARG A 488 33.03 6.59 10.74
CA ARG A 488 33.12 8.04 11.02
C ARG A 488 34.13 8.69 10.09
N ARG A 489 33.78 9.83 9.53
CA ARG A 489 34.69 10.61 8.69
C ARG A 489 35.94 11.06 9.48
N LYS A 490 37.10 10.85 8.88
CA LYS A 490 38.39 11.40 9.39
C LYS A 490 38.35 12.92 9.34
N HIS A 491 38.95 13.56 10.35
CA HIS A 491 39.04 15.02 10.42
C HIS A 491 40.01 15.59 9.42
#